data_84b65cfbb9bbaffed185956534d850d6
#
_entry.id   84b65cfbb9bbaffed185956534d850d6
#
_cell.length_a   1.000
_cell.length_b   1.000
_cell.length_c   1.000
_cell.angle_alpha   90.00
_cell.angle_beta   90.00
_cell.angle_gamma   90.00
#
_symmetry.space_group_name_H-M   'P 1'
#
loop_
_entity.id
_entity.type
_entity.pdbx_description
1 polymer ?
#
loop_
_entity_poly.entity_id
_entity_poly.type
_entity_poly.pdbx_seq_one_letter_code
_entity_poly.pdbx_strand_id
1 'polypeptide(L)'
;EVGADAVAHGATGKGNDQVRFELGYYANDANIKVIAPWRDWEFESRNDLVDFALKNQIEVTKDKVGEPPFSTDANLLHTSSEGKILEDPWVEAPEYVYTRTKNLNETPNEPVIINISFKNGDPVSLNQKELKPHEILKNLNEVAGKHGVGRIDIVENRFLGIKSRGIYETPGGTILITAHRAIESITLDRGEAHLKDEIMPKYAELIYNGLWFSSERYALQRLIDSTQIKVNGDVKIKIFKGNVIIMGRKSKNSLYNNSLVSFDEKGNFNQKDAEGFIKINSLRLKKRK
;
A
#
# COMPACT_ATOMS: atom_id res chain seq x y z
N GLU A 1 21.19 11.18 22.35
CA GLU A 1 20.60 11.73 23.59
C GLU A 1 20.85 10.82 24.79
N VAL A 2 20.84 9.49 24.60
CA VAL A 2 21.06 8.50 25.67
C VAL A 2 22.48 7.95 25.72
N GLY A 3 23.38 8.39 24.83
CA GLY A 3 24.78 7.95 24.79
C GLY A 3 24.95 6.49 24.36
N ALA A 4 24.00 5.94 23.58
CA ALA A 4 24.11 4.59 23.06
C ALA A 4 25.19 4.51 21.97
N ASP A 5 26.01 3.47 22.02
CA ASP A 5 27.08 3.15 21.07
C ASP A 5 26.76 1.96 20.17
N ALA A 6 25.58 1.34 20.40
CA ALA A 6 25.09 0.22 19.64
C ALA A 6 23.57 0.26 19.52
N VAL A 7 23.04 -0.39 18.49
CA VAL A 7 21.62 -0.67 18.28
C VAL A 7 21.40 -2.18 18.19
N ALA A 8 20.22 -2.65 18.58
CA ALA A 8 19.88 -4.07 18.53
C ALA A 8 18.54 -4.31 17.87
N HIS A 9 18.38 -5.48 17.24
CA HIS A 9 17.08 -5.94 16.72
C HIS A 9 16.94 -7.45 16.87
N GLY A 10 15.69 -7.91 16.94
CA GLY A 10 15.35 -9.34 17.03
C GLY A 10 14.83 -9.93 15.71
N ALA A 11 15.13 -9.30 14.57
CA ALA A 11 14.69 -9.82 13.26
C ALA A 11 15.39 -11.13 12.93
N THR A 12 14.63 -12.09 12.37
CA THR A 12 15.16 -13.40 12.00
C THR A 12 16.09 -13.32 10.80
N GLY A 13 17.07 -14.24 10.71
CA GLY A 13 18.03 -14.28 9.59
C GLY A 13 17.43 -14.62 8.23
N LYS A 14 16.18 -15.08 8.18
CA LYS A 14 15.45 -15.42 6.92
C LYS A 14 14.50 -14.34 6.45
N GLY A 15 14.24 -13.28 7.27
CA GLY A 15 13.32 -12.20 6.96
C GLY A 15 13.99 -11.00 6.30
N ASN A 16 13.17 -10.16 5.63
CA ASN A 16 13.64 -8.89 5.07
C ASN A 16 13.91 -7.83 6.14
N ASP A 17 13.33 -7.96 7.33
CA ASP A 17 13.33 -6.89 8.33
C ASP A 17 14.73 -6.59 8.86
N GLN A 18 15.61 -7.60 9.00
CA GLN A 18 17.00 -7.35 9.34
C GLN A 18 17.68 -6.41 8.35
N VAL A 19 17.43 -6.58 7.07
CA VAL A 19 18.01 -5.71 6.02
C VAL A 19 17.46 -4.29 6.14
N ARG A 20 16.15 -4.15 6.34
CA ARG A 20 15.48 -2.85 6.48
C ARG A 20 15.97 -2.07 7.70
N PHE A 21 16.10 -2.73 8.85
CA PHE A 21 16.59 -2.10 10.07
C PHE A 21 18.04 -1.67 9.92
N GLU A 22 18.90 -2.55 9.45
CA GLU A 22 20.34 -2.26 9.41
C GLU A 22 20.68 -1.21 8.34
N LEU A 23 20.08 -1.27 7.15
CA LEU A 23 20.24 -0.21 6.17
C LEU A 23 19.76 1.15 6.70
N GLY A 24 18.68 1.16 7.49
CA GLY A 24 18.22 2.37 8.17
C GLY A 24 19.20 2.87 9.22
N TYR A 25 19.81 1.97 9.99
CA TYR A 25 20.84 2.34 10.98
C TYR A 25 22.09 2.92 10.31
N TYR A 26 22.66 2.19 9.35
CA TYR A 26 23.88 2.63 8.65
C TYR A 26 23.69 3.90 7.82
N ALA A 27 22.48 4.17 7.34
CA ALA A 27 22.18 5.42 6.66
C ALA A 27 22.24 6.64 7.59
N ASN A 28 22.02 6.45 8.90
CA ASN A 28 22.10 7.51 9.91
C ASN A 28 23.46 7.57 10.59
N ASP A 29 24.09 6.43 10.81
CA ASP A 29 25.44 6.31 11.37
C ASP A 29 26.14 5.09 10.80
N ALA A 30 27.07 5.29 9.86
CA ALA A 30 27.79 4.21 9.19
C ALA A 30 28.67 3.37 10.11
N ASN A 31 29.00 3.86 11.31
CA ASN A 31 29.89 3.20 12.27
C ASN A 31 29.14 2.59 13.45
N ILE A 32 27.83 2.73 13.52
CA ILE A 32 27.03 2.19 14.63
C ILE A 32 27.20 0.67 14.73
N LYS A 33 27.46 0.17 15.93
CA LYS A 33 27.49 -1.27 16.17
C LYS A 33 26.08 -1.84 16.16
N VAL A 34 25.87 -2.90 15.37
CA VAL A 34 24.60 -3.62 15.33
C VAL A 34 24.71 -4.94 16.08
N ILE A 35 23.75 -5.19 16.97
CA ILE A 35 23.58 -6.43 17.71
C ILE A 35 22.37 -7.15 17.15
N ALA A 36 22.60 -8.27 16.45
CA ALA A 36 21.57 -9.09 15.81
C ALA A 36 21.67 -10.54 16.31
N PRO A 37 21.12 -10.85 17.50
CA PRO A 37 21.36 -12.11 18.21
C PRO A 37 21.04 -13.37 17.40
N TRP A 38 20.04 -13.31 16.50
CA TRP A 38 19.71 -14.45 15.65
C TRP A 38 20.86 -14.97 14.77
N ARG A 39 21.90 -14.17 14.52
CA ARG A 39 23.08 -14.57 13.75
C ARG A 39 24.10 -15.30 14.58
N ASP A 40 24.06 -15.07 15.89
CA ASP A 40 25.07 -15.57 16.83
C ASP A 40 24.53 -16.71 17.69
N TRP A 41 23.19 -16.85 17.79
CA TRP A 41 22.57 -17.89 18.60
C TRP A 41 22.51 -19.23 17.86
N GLU A 42 22.60 -20.32 18.65
CA GLU A 42 22.48 -21.71 18.21
C GLU A 42 21.00 -22.13 17.95
N PHE A 43 20.04 -21.24 18.11
CA PHE A 43 18.64 -21.54 17.86
C PHE A 43 18.34 -21.56 16.34
N GLU A 44 17.84 -22.70 15.87
CA GLU A 44 17.54 -22.91 14.45
C GLU A 44 16.05 -22.75 14.12
N SER A 45 15.21 -22.82 15.16
CA SER A 45 13.76 -22.83 14.98
C SER A 45 13.03 -21.98 16.04
N ARG A 46 11.75 -21.69 15.72
CA ARG A 46 10.84 -21.05 16.66
C ARG A 46 10.58 -21.91 17.90
N ASN A 47 10.56 -23.24 17.73
CA ASN A 47 10.37 -24.15 18.85
C ASN A 47 11.52 -24.05 19.87
N ASP A 48 12.77 -23.94 19.41
CA ASP A 48 13.92 -23.75 20.30
C ASP A 48 13.78 -22.49 21.16
N LEU A 49 13.22 -21.41 20.55
CA LEU A 49 12.97 -20.16 21.30
C LEU A 49 11.84 -20.31 22.32
N VAL A 50 10.77 -21.04 21.97
CA VAL A 50 9.68 -21.31 22.91
C VAL A 50 10.17 -22.15 24.06
N ASP A 51 10.97 -23.18 23.82
CA ASP A 51 11.56 -24.04 24.84
C ASP A 51 12.53 -23.24 25.75
N PHE A 52 13.34 -22.36 25.14
CA PHE A 52 14.20 -21.46 25.89
C PHE A 52 13.40 -20.51 26.80
N ALA A 53 12.34 -19.91 26.25
CA ALA A 53 11.46 -19.00 26.98
C ALA A 53 10.80 -19.73 28.18
N LEU A 54 10.24 -20.91 27.96
CA LEU A 54 9.65 -21.74 29.01
C LEU A 54 10.64 -22.10 30.10
N LYS A 55 11.85 -22.53 29.70
CA LYS A 55 12.94 -22.88 30.63
C LYS A 55 13.40 -21.71 31.51
N ASN A 56 13.35 -20.49 30.94
CA ASN A 56 13.77 -19.27 31.61
C ASN A 56 12.60 -18.45 32.19
N GLN A 57 11.39 -19.01 32.25
CA GLN A 57 10.16 -18.35 32.78
C GLN A 57 9.84 -17.02 32.11
N ILE A 58 10.19 -16.91 30.84
CA ILE A 58 9.82 -15.76 30.01
C ILE A 58 8.37 -15.99 29.51
N GLU A 59 7.47 -15.04 29.81
CA GLU A 59 6.09 -15.13 29.32
C GLU A 59 6.04 -15.06 27.81
N VAL A 60 5.47 -16.10 27.20
CA VAL A 60 5.14 -16.13 25.76
C VAL A 60 3.64 -16.03 25.61
N THR A 61 3.18 -15.08 24.82
CA THR A 61 1.75 -14.93 24.50
C THR A 61 1.25 -16.23 23.88
N LYS A 62 0.33 -16.90 24.56
CA LYS A 62 -0.26 -18.15 24.09
C LYS A 62 -1.44 -17.84 23.17
N ASP A 63 -1.21 -17.86 21.86
CA ASP A 63 -2.30 -18.08 20.93
C ASP A 63 -2.66 -19.57 20.99
N LYS A 64 -3.86 -19.90 21.44
CA LYS A 64 -4.43 -21.24 21.53
C LYS A 64 -3.47 -22.35 22.03
N VAL A 65 -3.90 -23.05 23.03
CA VAL A 65 -3.21 -24.21 23.61
C VAL A 65 -2.72 -25.16 22.52
N GLY A 66 -1.39 -25.26 22.35
CA GLY A 66 -0.76 -26.30 21.55
C GLY A 66 -0.30 -25.95 20.14
N GLU A 67 -0.61 -24.77 19.61
CA GLU A 67 -0.14 -24.37 18.27
C GLU A 67 0.70 -23.07 18.31
N PRO A 68 1.83 -23.00 17.59
CA PRO A 68 2.55 -21.74 17.44
C PRO A 68 1.68 -20.73 16.69
N PRO A 69 1.65 -19.44 17.06
CA PRO A 69 0.87 -18.41 16.38
C PRO A 69 1.36 -18.21 14.93
N PHE A 70 0.50 -17.64 14.05
CA PHE A 70 0.98 -17.10 12.77
C PHE A 70 2.03 -16.02 13.03
N SER A 71 2.96 -15.83 12.08
CA SER A 71 3.78 -14.62 12.06
C SER A 71 2.88 -13.48 11.62
N THR A 72 2.59 -12.55 12.54
CA THR A 72 1.68 -11.44 12.28
C THR A 72 2.35 -10.13 12.58
N ASP A 73 2.43 -9.26 11.58
CA ASP A 73 2.89 -7.89 11.71
C ASP A 73 1.69 -6.94 11.55
N ALA A 74 1.58 -5.95 12.43
CA ALA A 74 0.46 -5.03 12.42
C ALA A 74 0.91 -3.59 12.65
N ASN A 75 0.41 -2.68 11.81
CA ASN A 75 0.55 -1.24 11.98
C ASN A 75 -0.76 -0.54 11.60
N LEU A 76 -0.77 0.79 11.61
CA LEU A 76 -1.99 1.54 11.28
C LEU A 76 -2.48 1.28 9.84
N LEU A 77 -1.57 1.09 8.87
CA LEU A 77 -1.92 0.89 7.46
C LEU A 77 -2.45 -0.52 7.20
N HIS A 78 -1.73 -1.56 7.67
CA HIS A 78 -2.05 -2.94 7.32
C HIS A 78 -1.78 -3.93 8.45
N THR A 79 -2.31 -5.12 8.29
CA THR A 79 -1.90 -6.33 9.01
C THR A 79 -1.47 -7.36 7.97
N SER A 80 -0.38 -8.07 8.24
CA SER A 80 0.07 -9.20 7.44
C SER A 80 0.14 -10.45 8.31
N SER A 81 -0.21 -11.60 7.75
CA SER A 81 -0.10 -12.90 8.38
C SER A 81 0.56 -13.89 7.44
N GLU A 82 1.53 -14.66 7.94
CA GLU A 82 2.26 -15.68 7.18
C GLU A 82 2.58 -16.92 8.04
N GLY A 83 2.93 -18.03 7.38
CA GLY A 83 3.33 -19.28 8.02
C GLY A 83 2.22 -20.31 8.14
N LYS A 84 2.54 -21.48 8.70
CA LYS A 84 1.63 -22.63 8.90
C LYS A 84 0.91 -23.03 7.62
N ILE A 85 -0.43 -23.19 7.70
CA ILE A 85 -1.28 -23.56 6.58
C ILE A 85 -1.20 -22.58 5.40
N LEU A 86 -0.79 -21.33 5.65
CA LEU A 86 -0.62 -20.32 4.58
C LEU A 86 0.61 -20.59 3.70
N GLU A 87 1.53 -21.46 4.12
CA GLU A 87 2.70 -21.84 3.31
C GLU A 87 2.32 -22.66 2.07
N ASP A 88 1.16 -23.31 2.08
CA ASP A 88 0.61 -23.97 0.90
C ASP A 88 -0.26 -22.98 0.11
N PRO A 89 0.19 -22.51 -1.07
CA PRO A 89 -0.57 -21.54 -1.86
C PRO A 89 -1.86 -22.11 -2.48
N TRP A 90 -2.09 -23.43 -2.41
CA TRP A 90 -3.30 -24.10 -2.88
C TRP A 90 -4.42 -24.13 -1.83
N VAL A 91 -4.09 -23.87 -0.57
CA VAL A 91 -5.04 -23.89 0.54
C VAL A 91 -5.62 -22.50 0.76
N GLU A 92 -6.95 -22.38 0.83
CA GLU A 92 -7.63 -21.13 1.16
C GLU A 92 -7.24 -20.65 2.56
N ALA A 93 -7.00 -19.35 2.71
CA ALA A 93 -6.71 -18.75 4.00
C ALA A 93 -7.95 -18.86 4.92
N PRO A 94 -7.84 -19.52 6.09
CA PRO A 94 -8.95 -19.65 7.01
C PRO A 94 -9.45 -18.29 7.51
N GLU A 95 -10.76 -18.17 7.77
CA GLU A 95 -11.37 -16.90 8.18
C GLU A 95 -10.75 -16.32 9.47
N TYR A 96 -10.27 -17.14 10.38
CA TYR A 96 -9.65 -16.68 11.64
C TYR A 96 -8.30 -15.98 11.46
N VAL A 97 -7.71 -16.01 10.26
CA VAL A 97 -6.50 -15.24 9.91
C VAL A 97 -6.80 -13.75 9.81
N TYR A 98 -8.02 -13.42 9.40
CA TYR A 98 -8.46 -12.04 9.20
C TYR A 98 -8.90 -11.42 10.52
N THR A 99 -8.21 -10.36 10.94
CA THR A 99 -8.42 -9.70 12.24
C THR A 99 -9.02 -8.29 12.14
N ARG A 100 -8.96 -7.69 10.95
CA ARG A 100 -9.42 -6.31 10.71
C ARG A 100 -10.68 -6.23 9.86
N THR A 101 -10.96 -7.25 9.08
CA THR A 101 -12.04 -7.25 8.09
C THR A 101 -13.03 -8.35 8.38
N LYS A 102 -14.31 -8.05 8.27
CA LYS A 102 -15.38 -9.03 8.40
C LYS A 102 -15.50 -9.90 7.15
N ASN A 103 -15.94 -11.15 7.35
CA ASN A 103 -16.40 -11.99 6.26
C ASN A 103 -17.55 -11.31 5.52
N LEU A 104 -17.61 -11.45 4.19
CA LEU A 104 -18.63 -10.79 3.37
C LEU A 104 -20.07 -11.14 3.76
N ASN A 105 -20.29 -12.35 4.26
CA ASN A 105 -21.61 -12.79 4.74
C ASN A 105 -22.03 -12.08 6.04
N GLU A 106 -21.08 -11.53 6.80
CA GLU A 106 -21.32 -10.85 8.07
C GLU A 106 -21.30 -9.31 7.92
N THR A 107 -21.05 -8.80 6.70
CA THR A 107 -21.03 -7.35 6.46
C THR A 107 -22.43 -6.78 6.41
N PRO A 108 -22.59 -5.47 6.75
CA PRO A 108 -23.89 -4.80 6.65
C PRO A 108 -24.50 -4.87 5.24
N ASN A 109 -25.83 -4.94 5.18
CA ASN A 109 -26.58 -4.89 3.92
C ASN A 109 -26.82 -3.46 3.42
N GLU A 110 -26.50 -2.46 4.23
CA GLU A 110 -26.60 -1.04 3.87
C GLU A 110 -25.24 -0.51 3.46
N PRO A 111 -25.12 0.16 2.30
CA PRO A 111 -23.87 0.78 1.88
C PRO A 111 -23.55 2.02 2.71
N VAL A 112 -22.26 2.33 2.84
CA VAL A 112 -21.79 3.59 3.42
C VAL A 112 -21.24 4.49 2.31
N ILE A 113 -21.66 5.76 2.32
CA ILE A 113 -21.16 6.79 1.40
C ILE A 113 -20.23 7.71 2.16
N ILE A 114 -19.02 7.95 1.62
CA ILE A 114 -18.00 8.82 2.19
C ILE A 114 -17.54 9.82 1.13
N ASN A 115 -17.33 11.06 1.56
CA ASN A 115 -16.62 12.08 0.78
C ASN A 115 -15.21 12.24 1.36
N ILE A 116 -14.20 12.19 0.48
CA ILE A 116 -12.79 12.42 0.83
C ILE A 116 -12.33 13.65 0.06
N SER A 117 -11.80 14.66 0.77
CA SER A 117 -11.18 15.82 0.13
C SER A 117 -9.67 15.67 0.11
N PHE A 118 -9.08 16.05 -1.03
CA PHE A 118 -7.64 16.01 -1.27
C PHE A 118 -7.07 17.41 -1.48
N LYS A 119 -5.87 17.63 -0.96
CA LYS A 119 -5.07 18.84 -1.20
C LYS A 119 -3.62 18.45 -1.49
N ASN A 120 -3.12 18.80 -2.67
CA ASN A 120 -1.79 18.39 -3.16
C ASN A 120 -1.55 16.87 -3.05
N GLY A 121 -2.58 16.08 -3.38
CA GLY A 121 -2.55 14.62 -3.29
C GLY A 121 -2.84 14.04 -1.90
N ASP A 122 -2.71 14.82 -0.84
CA ASP A 122 -2.96 14.34 0.53
C ASP A 122 -4.45 14.39 0.89
N PRO A 123 -4.98 13.34 1.54
CA PRO A 123 -6.33 13.37 2.08
C PRO A 123 -6.36 14.30 3.32
N VAL A 124 -7.25 15.30 3.31
CA VAL A 124 -7.32 16.33 4.37
C VAL A 124 -8.65 16.34 5.12
N SER A 125 -9.71 15.75 4.56
CA SER A 125 -10.99 15.68 5.26
C SER A 125 -11.82 14.43 4.90
N LEU A 126 -12.69 14.04 5.84
CA LEU A 126 -13.74 13.04 5.63
C LEU A 126 -15.09 13.68 5.93
N ASN A 127 -16.03 13.57 4.97
CA ASN A 127 -17.39 14.12 5.11
C ASN A 127 -17.38 15.60 5.57
N GLN A 128 -16.49 16.41 4.96
CA GLN A 128 -16.30 17.85 5.26
C GLN A 128 -15.69 18.15 6.63
N LYS A 129 -15.28 17.14 7.40
CA LYS A 129 -14.56 17.32 8.66
C LYS A 129 -13.06 17.20 8.39
N GLU A 130 -12.31 18.26 8.66
CA GLU A 130 -10.85 18.23 8.62
C GLU A 130 -10.31 17.31 9.72
N LEU A 131 -9.36 16.47 9.38
CA LEU A 131 -8.76 15.47 10.26
C LEU A 131 -7.27 15.36 9.97
N LYS A 132 -6.50 14.92 10.97
CA LYS A 132 -5.10 14.56 10.77
C LYS A 132 -4.99 13.28 9.93
N PRO A 133 -3.90 13.08 9.17
CA PRO A 133 -3.74 11.91 8.29
C PRO A 133 -3.98 10.55 8.97
N HIS A 134 -3.46 10.37 10.18
CA HIS A 134 -3.65 9.12 10.93
C HIS A 134 -5.10 8.92 11.39
N GLU A 135 -5.83 10.00 11.69
CA GLU A 135 -7.26 9.94 12.04
C GLU A 135 -8.11 9.56 10.83
N ILE A 136 -7.77 10.10 9.65
CA ILE A 136 -8.41 9.73 8.38
C ILE A 136 -8.24 8.23 8.15
N LEU A 137 -7.01 7.73 8.21
CA LEU A 137 -6.73 6.32 7.98
C LEU A 137 -7.42 5.42 9.01
N LYS A 138 -7.42 5.81 10.29
CA LYS A 138 -8.12 5.07 11.36
C LYS A 138 -9.62 4.96 11.09
N ASN A 139 -10.28 6.08 10.78
CA ASN A 139 -11.72 6.09 10.48
C ASN A 139 -12.04 5.23 9.25
N LEU A 140 -11.21 5.31 8.21
CA LEU A 140 -11.39 4.51 7.00
C LEU A 140 -11.15 3.02 7.26
N ASN A 141 -10.19 2.66 8.11
CA ASN A 141 -9.98 1.27 8.53
C ASN A 141 -11.23 0.69 9.20
N GLU A 142 -11.85 1.44 10.10
CA GLU A 142 -13.06 1.00 10.81
C GLU A 142 -14.23 0.74 9.86
N VAL A 143 -14.49 1.69 8.94
CA VAL A 143 -15.60 1.54 7.98
C VAL A 143 -15.32 0.44 6.96
N ALA A 144 -14.13 0.43 6.39
CA ALA A 144 -13.73 -0.56 5.38
C ALA A 144 -13.71 -1.98 5.96
N GLY A 145 -13.17 -2.14 7.18
CA GLY A 145 -13.12 -3.42 7.87
C GLY A 145 -14.52 -3.99 8.14
N LYS A 146 -15.46 -3.17 8.58
CA LYS A 146 -16.86 -3.56 8.75
C LYS A 146 -17.52 -4.06 7.48
N HIS A 147 -17.08 -3.59 6.31
CA HIS A 147 -17.59 -3.98 4.99
C HIS A 147 -16.72 -5.00 4.27
N GLY A 148 -15.72 -5.59 4.94
CA GLY A 148 -14.87 -6.64 4.38
C GLY A 148 -13.91 -6.16 3.27
N VAL A 149 -13.61 -4.86 3.23
CA VAL A 149 -12.72 -4.27 2.21
C VAL A 149 -11.25 -4.43 2.62
N GLY A 150 -10.39 -4.78 1.65
CA GLY A 150 -8.94 -4.66 1.79
C GLY A 150 -8.20 -5.97 2.08
N ARG A 151 -8.81 -7.14 1.85
CA ARG A 151 -8.15 -8.45 1.91
C ARG A 151 -7.34 -8.69 0.64
N ILE A 152 -6.09 -9.11 0.80
CA ILE A 152 -5.20 -9.47 -0.30
C ILE A 152 -4.45 -10.74 0.06
N ASP A 153 -4.49 -11.72 -0.83
CA ASP A 153 -3.68 -12.93 -0.79
C ASP A 153 -2.62 -12.83 -1.88
N ILE A 154 -1.35 -12.81 -1.52
CA ILE A 154 -0.26 -12.59 -2.47
C ILE A 154 0.93 -13.49 -2.20
N VAL A 155 1.51 -14.01 -3.28
CA VAL A 155 2.84 -14.64 -3.26
C VAL A 155 3.86 -13.60 -3.71
N GLU A 156 4.66 -13.13 -2.77
CA GLU A 156 5.69 -12.11 -3.00
C GLU A 156 7.07 -12.71 -3.25
N ASN A 157 7.98 -11.89 -3.76
CA ASN A 157 9.39 -12.22 -3.88
C ASN A 157 10.16 -11.45 -2.79
N ARG A 158 10.67 -12.16 -1.79
CA ARG A 158 11.52 -11.53 -0.77
C ARG A 158 12.81 -11.01 -1.40
N PHE A 159 13.39 -9.97 -0.81
CA PHE A 159 14.66 -9.40 -1.29
C PHE A 159 15.79 -10.44 -1.36
N LEU A 160 15.76 -11.43 -0.47
CA LEU A 160 16.68 -12.58 -0.46
C LEU A 160 16.41 -13.63 -1.57
N GLY A 161 15.46 -13.38 -2.49
CA GLY A 161 15.17 -14.25 -3.62
C GLY A 161 14.22 -15.42 -3.33
N ILE A 162 13.61 -15.48 -2.15
CA ILE A 162 12.68 -16.53 -1.73
C ILE A 162 11.25 -16.06 -1.96
N LYS A 163 10.39 -16.95 -2.49
CA LYS A 163 8.94 -16.69 -2.54
C LYS A 163 8.31 -16.95 -1.19
N SER A 164 7.39 -16.08 -0.79
CA SER A 164 6.60 -16.21 0.43
C SER A 164 5.16 -15.80 0.19
N ARG A 165 4.20 -16.54 0.72
CA ARG A 165 2.80 -16.15 0.70
C ARG A 165 2.45 -15.38 1.97
N GLY A 166 1.81 -14.24 1.80
CA GLY A 166 1.27 -13.44 2.87
C GLY A 166 -0.19 -13.09 2.66
N ILE A 167 -0.95 -13.08 3.73
CA ILE A 167 -2.33 -12.60 3.76
C ILE A 167 -2.30 -11.21 4.37
N TYR A 168 -2.79 -10.24 3.63
CA TYR A 168 -2.77 -8.84 4.01
C TYR A 168 -4.19 -8.29 4.19
N GLU A 169 -4.35 -7.41 5.17
CA GLU A 169 -5.55 -6.62 5.36
C GLU A 169 -5.19 -5.15 5.38
N THR A 170 -5.62 -4.40 4.37
CA THR A 170 -5.33 -2.97 4.21
C THR A 170 -6.62 -2.18 3.96
N PRO A 171 -7.56 -2.18 4.92
CA PRO A 171 -8.91 -1.69 4.67
C PRO A 171 -8.97 -0.21 4.28
N GLY A 172 -8.49 0.69 5.11
CA GLY A 172 -8.48 2.13 4.84
C GLY A 172 -7.53 2.52 3.72
N GLY A 173 -6.39 1.82 3.59
CA GLY A 173 -5.45 2.05 2.49
C GLY A 173 -6.07 1.73 1.12
N THR A 174 -6.89 0.69 1.02
CA THR A 174 -7.62 0.34 -0.20
C THR A 174 -8.60 1.44 -0.60
N ILE A 175 -9.30 2.05 0.36
CA ILE A 175 -10.17 3.20 0.10
C ILE A 175 -9.35 4.39 -0.39
N LEU A 176 -8.27 4.72 0.33
CA LEU A 176 -7.44 5.90 -0.01
C LEU A 176 -6.83 5.79 -1.40
N ILE A 177 -6.25 4.64 -1.77
CA ILE A 177 -5.64 4.49 -3.10
C ILE A 177 -6.69 4.55 -4.21
N THR A 178 -7.87 3.97 -3.99
CA THR A 178 -8.98 4.02 -4.96
C THR A 178 -9.48 5.46 -5.15
N ALA A 179 -9.69 6.21 -4.06
CA ALA A 179 -10.13 7.59 -4.13
C ALA A 179 -9.05 8.52 -4.70
N HIS A 180 -7.79 8.32 -4.31
CA HIS A 180 -6.66 9.10 -4.82
C HIS A 180 -6.49 8.90 -6.35
N ARG A 181 -6.54 7.67 -6.84
CA ARG A 181 -6.53 7.39 -8.28
C ARG A 181 -7.72 8.04 -9.01
N ALA A 182 -8.87 8.12 -8.36
CA ALA A 182 -10.04 8.77 -8.95
C ALA A 182 -9.85 10.28 -9.10
N ILE A 183 -9.24 10.99 -8.15
CA ILE A 183 -8.98 12.43 -8.29
C ILE A 183 -7.83 12.70 -9.28
N GLU A 184 -6.78 11.89 -9.27
CA GLU A 184 -5.69 11.95 -10.25
C GLU A 184 -6.21 11.83 -11.69
N SER A 185 -7.19 10.96 -11.93
CA SER A 185 -7.71 10.70 -13.28
C SER A 185 -8.33 11.93 -13.97
N ILE A 186 -8.67 12.99 -13.23
CA ILE A 186 -9.19 14.23 -13.77
C ILE A 186 -8.26 15.43 -13.63
N THR A 187 -7.14 15.28 -12.88
CA THR A 187 -6.22 16.40 -12.58
C THR A 187 -4.83 16.24 -13.20
N LEU A 188 -4.40 15.02 -13.51
CA LEU A 188 -3.15 14.74 -14.21
C LEU A 188 -3.41 14.61 -15.70
N ASP A 189 -2.49 15.14 -16.52
CA ASP A 189 -2.51 14.82 -17.94
C ASP A 189 -2.01 13.39 -18.19
N ARG A 190 -2.22 12.90 -19.43
CA ARG A 190 -1.87 11.54 -19.81
C ARG A 190 -0.39 11.22 -19.62
N GLY A 191 0.49 12.15 -20.02
CA GLY A 191 1.94 11.94 -19.94
C GLY A 191 2.42 11.86 -18.49
N GLU A 192 1.95 12.77 -17.65
CA GLU A 192 2.26 12.84 -16.22
C GLU A 192 1.72 11.60 -15.47
N ALA A 193 0.49 11.17 -15.76
CA ALA A 193 -0.10 9.98 -15.15
C ALA A 193 0.68 8.71 -15.51
N HIS A 194 1.06 8.53 -16.78
CA HIS A 194 1.85 7.38 -17.23
C HIS A 194 3.25 7.39 -16.60
N LEU A 195 3.95 8.54 -16.60
CA LEU A 195 5.27 8.66 -15.98
C LEU A 195 5.22 8.24 -14.51
N LYS A 196 4.21 8.72 -13.76
CA LYS A 196 4.01 8.34 -12.37
C LYS A 196 3.80 6.83 -12.21
N ASP A 197 3.01 6.21 -13.08
CA ASP A 197 2.76 4.77 -13.05
C ASP A 197 4.01 3.94 -13.38
N GLU A 198 4.85 4.41 -14.30
CA GLU A 198 6.10 3.75 -14.67
C GLU A 198 7.12 3.74 -13.51
N ILE A 199 7.19 4.80 -12.72
CA ILE A 199 8.14 4.88 -11.60
C ILE A 199 7.64 4.21 -10.31
N MET A 200 6.34 3.93 -10.19
CA MET A 200 5.76 3.33 -8.97
C MET A 200 6.40 1.99 -8.58
N PRO A 201 6.61 1.03 -9.50
CA PRO A 201 7.27 -0.23 -9.14
C PRO A 201 8.69 0.00 -8.62
N LYS A 202 9.42 0.94 -9.21
CA LYS A 202 10.78 1.29 -8.74
C LYS A 202 10.78 1.93 -7.37
N TYR A 203 9.84 2.83 -7.11
CA TYR A 203 9.66 3.42 -5.79
C TYR A 203 9.31 2.36 -4.74
N ALA A 204 8.36 1.47 -5.06
CA ALA A 204 7.97 0.36 -4.19
C ALA A 204 9.16 -0.58 -3.89
N GLU A 205 9.97 -0.91 -4.90
CA GLU A 205 11.18 -1.73 -4.73
C GLU A 205 12.16 -1.11 -3.73
N LEU A 206 12.44 0.19 -3.84
CA LEU A 206 13.33 0.88 -2.92
C LEU A 206 12.83 0.83 -1.47
N ILE A 207 11.51 1.03 -1.26
CA ILE A 207 10.90 0.93 0.06
C ILE A 207 10.98 -0.51 0.59
N TYR A 208 10.60 -1.48 -0.25
CA TYR A 208 10.59 -2.90 0.10
C TYR A 208 11.99 -3.40 0.50
N ASN A 209 13.02 -2.94 -0.19
CA ASN A 209 14.41 -3.31 0.03
C ASN A 209 15.09 -2.53 1.19
N GLY A 210 14.37 -1.66 1.89
CA GLY A 210 14.91 -0.90 3.03
C GLY A 210 15.74 0.33 2.64
N LEU A 211 15.68 0.77 1.38
CA LEU A 211 16.44 1.89 0.85
C LEU A 211 15.72 3.25 1.06
N TRP A 212 15.05 3.41 2.21
CA TRP A 212 14.32 4.63 2.55
C TRP A 212 15.16 5.89 2.48
N PHE A 213 16.41 5.83 2.89
CA PHE A 213 17.34 6.97 2.94
C PHE A 213 18.22 7.09 1.69
N SER A 214 17.95 6.34 0.63
CA SER A 214 18.73 6.41 -0.61
C SER A 214 18.46 7.68 -1.42
N SER A 215 19.45 8.13 -2.18
CA SER A 215 19.34 9.30 -3.07
C SER A 215 18.29 9.08 -4.16
N GLU A 216 18.15 7.84 -4.66
CA GLU A 216 17.15 7.46 -5.66
C GLU A 216 15.73 7.63 -5.11
N ARG A 217 15.47 7.18 -3.88
CA ARG A 217 14.17 7.36 -3.25
C ARG A 217 13.83 8.85 -3.10
N TYR A 218 14.79 9.67 -2.67
CA TYR A 218 14.58 11.13 -2.58
C TYR A 218 14.30 11.78 -3.94
N ALA A 219 15.00 11.36 -5.00
CA ALA A 219 14.76 11.87 -6.35
C ALA A 219 13.35 11.49 -6.85
N LEU A 220 12.94 10.22 -6.70
CA LEU A 220 11.62 9.76 -7.07
C LEU A 220 10.52 10.44 -6.25
N GLN A 221 10.74 10.66 -4.93
CA GLN A 221 9.79 11.37 -4.09
C GLN A 221 9.51 12.78 -4.60
N ARG A 222 10.56 13.54 -4.95
CA ARG A 222 10.39 14.89 -5.49
C ARG A 222 9.63 14.89 -6.82
N LEU A 223 9.87 13.89 -7.66
CA LEU A 223 9.13 13.72 -8.90
C LEU A 223 7.65 13.45 -8.60
N ILE A 224 7.36 12.52 -7.70
CA ILE A 224 5.99 12.21 -7.27
C ILE A 224 5.33 13.46 -6.69
N ASP A 225 5.98 14.16 -5.76
CA ASP A 225 5.43 15.36 -5.12
C ASP A 225 5.09 16.44 -6.15
N SER A 226 5.91 16.60 -7.20
CA SER A 226 5.65 17.56 -8.26
C SER A 226 4.35 17.26 -9.04
N THR A 227 4.03 15.99 -9.22
CA THR A 227 2.78 15.58 -9.90
C THR A 227 1.54 15.84 -9.05
N GLN A 228 1.71 15.96 -7.72
CA GLN A 228 0.59 16.07 -6.79
C GLN A 228 0.11 17.52 -6.54
N ILE A 229 0.85 18.53 -6.97
CA ILE A 229 0.54 19.95 -6.71
C ILE A 229 -0.88 20.34 -7.15
N LYS A 230 -1.36 19.77 -8.27
CA LYS A 230 -2.69 20.03 -8.83
C LYS A 230 -3.74 18.99 -8.44
N VAL A 231 -3.37 17.96 -7.70
CA VAL A 231 -4.30 16.91 -7.26
C VAL A 231 -5.09 17.42 -6.05
N ASN A 232 -6.09 18.26 -6.32
CA ASN A 232 -6.94 18.90 -5.32
C ASN A 232 -8.41 18.68 -5.70
N GLY A 233 -9.25 18.34 -4.74
CA GLY A 233 -10.68 18.18 -4.98
C GLY A 233 -11.32 17.13 -4.09
N ASP A 234 -12.54 16.75 -4.46
CA ASP A 234 -13.36 15.84 -3.66
C ASP A 234 -13.71 14.58 -4.46
N VAL A 235 -13.71 13.46 -3.76
CA VAL A 235 -14.14 12.15 -4.28
C VAL A 235 -15.25 11.61 -3.39
N LYS A 236 -16.37 11.23 -4.00
CA LYS A 236 -17.46 10.52 -3.35
C LYS A 236 -17.37 9.03 -3.67
N ILE A 237 -17.34 8.21 -2.63
CA ILE A 237 -17.23 6.75 -2.72
C ILE A 237 -18.39 6.08 -2.00
N LYS A 238 -18.74 4.90 -2.49
CA LYS A 238 -19.66 3.96 -1.85
C LYS A 238 -18.89 2.71 -1.45
N ILE A 239 -19.02 2.30 -0.20
CA ILE A 239 -18.40 1.11 0.38
C ILE A 239 -19.50 0.09 0.63
N PHE A 240 -19.36 -1.09 0.07
CA PHE A 240 -20.38 -2.12 0.19
C PHE A 240 -19.81 -3.51 -0.12
N LYS A 241 -19.92 -4.44 0.83
CA LYS A 241 -19.59 -5.87 0.66
C LYS A 241 -18.27 -6.11 -0.09
N GLY A 242 -17.17 -5.70 0.49
CA GLY A 242 -15.82 -5.86 -0.05
C GLY A 242 -15.43 -4.87 -1.17
N ASN A 243 -16.35 -4.03 -1.62
CA ASN A 243 -16.13 -3.14 -2.76
C ASN A 243 -16.00 -1.67 -2.35
N VAL A 244 -15.12 -0.95 -3.06
CA VAL A 244 -15.01 0.52 -3.05
C VAL A 244 -15.41 1.02 -4.41
N ILE A 245 -16.53 1.73 -4.50
CA ILE A 245 -17.15 2.17 -5.76
C ILE A 245 -17.09 3.69 -5.84
N ILE A 246 -16.47 4.22 -6.90
CA ILE A 246 -16.43 5.66 -7.15
C ILE A 246 -17.81 6.12 -7.63
N MET A 247 -18.42 7.03 -6.88
CA MET A 247 -19.70 7.66 -7.24
C MET A 247 -19.53 8.99 -8.00
N GLY A 248 -18.43 9.68 -7.73
CA GLY A 248 -18.15 10.96 -8.38
C GLY A 248 -16.83 11.57 -7.90
N ARG A 249 -16.35 12.50 -8.67
CA ARG A 249 -15.13 13.28 -8.39
C ARG A 249 -15.28 14.68 -8.96
N LYS A 250 -14.71 15.65 -8.29
CA LYS A 250 -14.69 17.05 -8.75
C LYS A 250 -13.41 17.75 -8.33
N SER A 251 -12.92 18.63 -9.18
CA SER A 251 -11.75 19.46 -8.93
C SER A 251 -11.86 20.77 -9.66
N LYS A 252 -11.31 21.84 -9.07
CA LYS A 252 -11.10 23.12 -9.77
C LYS A 252 -9.97 23.01 -10.80
N ASN A 253 -9.07 22.03 -10.62
CA ASN A 253 -7.94 21.74 -11.51
C ASN A 253 -8.28 20.64 -12.53
N SER A 254 -9.57 20.31 -12.72
CA SER A 254 -10.00 19.27 -13.63
C SER A 254 -9.62 19.57 -15.07
N LEU A 255 -9.00 18.61 -15.74
CA LEU A 255 -8.75 18.62 -17.19
C LEU A 255 -9.94 18.05 -17.97
N TYR A 256 -10.92 17.46 -17.28
CA TYR A 256 -12.12 16.92 -17.89
C TYR A 256 -13.03 18.07 -18.36
N ASN A 257 -13.31 18.11 -19.64
CA ASN A 257 -14.11 19.15 -20.25
C ASN A 257 -15.34 18.53 -20.95
N ASN A 258 -16.52 18.74 -20.38
CA ASN A 258 -17.79 18.20 -20.88
C ASN A 258 -18.06 18.61 -22.35
N SER A 259 -17.74 19.84 -22.74
CA SER A 259 -17.99 20.32 -24.09
C SER A 259 -17.12 19.66 -25.17
N LEU A 260 -15.96 19.06 -24.76
CA LEU A 260 -15.08 18.37 -25.69
C LEU A 260 -15.43 16.88 -25.82
N VAL A 261 -16.02 16.28 -24.79
CA VAL A 261 -16.28 14.83 -24.73
C VAL A 261 -17.72 14.45 -24.96
N SER A 262 -18.65 15.43 -25.00
CA SER A 262 -20.06 15.17 -25.26
C SER A 262 -20.28 14.72 -26.72
N PHE A 263 -21.02 13.63 -26.87
CA PHE A 263 -21.49 13.14 -28.18
C PHE A 263 -22.83 13.73 -28.57
N ASP A 264 -23.57 14.33 -27.63
CA ASP A 264 -24.91 14.85 -27.80
C ASP A 264 -24.92 16.33 -28.22
N GLU A 265 -23.84 17.04 -27.95
CA GLU A 265 -23.71 18.47 -28.26
C GLU A 265 -22.60 18.70 -29.30
N LYS A 266 -22.84 19.73 -30.19
CA LYS A 266 -21.80 20.20 -31.10
C LYS A 266 -20.70 20.88 -30.32
N GLY A 267 -19.74 20.06 -29.82
CA GLY A 267 -18.58 20.55 -29.06
C GLY A 267 -17.63 21.40 -29.91
N ASN A 268 -16.69 22.09 -29.25
CA ASN A 268 -15.67 22.90 -29.92
C ASN A 268 -14.54 22.08 -30.56
N PHE A 269 -14.64 20.74 -30.59
CA PHE A 269 -13.63 19.87 -31.18
C PHE A 269 -13.82 19.74 -32.66
N ASN A 270 -12.82 20.18 -33.47
CA ASN A 270 -12.83 19.98 -34.90
C ASN A 270 -12.38 18.55 -35.25
N GLN A 271 -13.30 17.69 -35.61
CA GLN A 271 -13.04 16.28 -35.95
C GLN A 271 -12.04 16.11 -37.10
N LYS A 272 -11.90 17.10 -38.00
CA LYS A 272 -10.94 17.07 -39.12
C LYS A 272 -9.47 17.11 -38.63
N ASP A 273 -9.21 17.71 -37.48
CA ASP A 273 -7.85 17.79 -36.96
C ASP A 273 -7.32 16.40 -36.57
N ALA A 274 -8.20 15.48 -36.20
CA ALA A 274 -7.83 14.09 -35.90
C ALA A 274 -7.27 13.35 -37.12
N GLU A 275 -7.77 13.65 -38.36
CA GLU A 275 -7.29 12.99 -39.59
C GLU A 275 -5.79 13.23 -39.82
N GLY A 276 -5.34 14.48 -39.68
CA GLY A 276 -3.95 14.86 -39.87
C GLY A 276 -3.04 14.18 -38.80
N PHE A 277 -3.46 14.22 -37.55
CA PHE A 277 -2.78 13.56 -36.44
C PHE A 277 -2.63 12.04 -36.69
N ILE A 278 -3.70 11.36 -37.10
CA ILE A 278 -3.69 9.92 -37.37
C ILE A 278 -2.75 9.62 -38.54
N LYS A 279 -2.79 10.39 -39.65
CA LYS A 279 -1.92 10.20 -40.82
C LYS A 279 -0.44 10.30 -40.43
N ILE A 280 -0.06 11.32 -39.65
CA ILE A 280 1.33 11.48 -39.20
C ILE A 280 1.75 10.31 -38.28
N ASN A 281 0.93 9.95 -37.31
CA ASN A 281 1.24 8.83 -36.40
C ASN A 281 1.28 7.48 -37.13
N SER A 282 0.57 7.29 -38.22
CA SER A 282 0.58 6.06 -39.00
C SER A 282 1.91 5.83 -39.74
N LEU A 283 2.74 6.85 -39.94
CA LEU A 283 4.03 6.72 -40.65
C LEU A 283 4.93 5.67 -40.03
N ARG A 284 4.95 5.55 -38.69
CA ARG A 284 5.75 4.55 -37.97
C ARG A 284 5.24 3.11 -38.18
N LEU A 285 3.99 2.95 -38.59
CA LEU A 285 3.34 1.64 -38.79
C LEU A 285 3.51 1.10 -40.23
N LYS A 286 4.07 1.90 -41.14
CA LYS A 286 4.32 1.43 -42.50
C LYS A 286 5.28 0.25 -42.46
N LYS A 287 4.91 -0.85 -43.11
CA LYS A 287 5.79 -2.02 -43.25
C LYS A 287 7.10 -1.55 -43.92
N ARG A 288 8.20 -1.78 -43.24
CA ARG A 288 9.52 -1.67 -43.87
C ARG A 288 9.63 -2.83 -44.87
N LYS A 289 9.81 -2.50 -46.16
CA LYS A 289 10.09 -3.51 -47.20
C LYS A 289 11.46 -4.07 -46.96
#